data_fd7b1a5bad04c13ffc046beed90af755
#
_entry.id   fd7b1a5bad04c13ffc046beed90af755
#
_cell.length_a   1.000
_cell.length_b   1.000
_cell.length_c   1.000
_cell.angle_alpha   90.00
_cell.angle_beta   90.00
_cell.angle_gamma   90.00
#
_symmetry.space_group_name_H-M   'P 1'
#
loop_
_entity.id
_entity.type
_entity.pdbx_description
1 polymer ?
#
loop_
_entity_poly.entity_id
_entity_poly.type
_entity_poly.pdbx_seq_one_letter_code
_entity_poly.pdbx_strand_id
1 'polypeptide(L)'
;MKILVINAGSSSLKYQLIDMDNEQVMAKGLCERIGIEGSNLQHTNVAKDEKTKIEKPMKDHGDAIQMVIDALVDEKIGVIKSMDEIGAVGHRVVHGGEEFAGSCVITEAVMKALEKCTPLAPLHNPPNIIGIKACQKIMPNTPMVGVFDTAFHQTMPPKAYMYALPYEYYKNYGIRKYGFHGTSHKYVSQKAAEFLGKPAEDLKIVTCHLGNGSSITAVDGGKCVDTSMGFTPLDGVPMGTRTGSMDPAVVTYLINQKGMSAKDVDALMNKESGVSGVSGVSSDFRDLSAAAKEGNDRAQLALDMFSYQVKKDIGAYAAAMGGVDAVVFTAGVGENDAATRSAVVEGLDFMGIKINEEKNAVRGTVDISADDATVKTLVIPTNEELMIAIDTKRXXXX
;
A
#
# COMPACT_ATOMS: atom_id res chain seq x y z
N MET A 1 2.51 25.04 4.06
CA MET A 1 3.56 24.42 3.23
C MET A 1 2.92 23.55 2.15
N LYS A 2 3.39 23.69 0.93
CA LYS A 2 2.90 22.85 -0.18
C LYS A 2 3.91 21.74 -0.41
N ILE A 3 3.43 20.52 -0.48
CA ILE A 3 4.29 19.33 -0.60
C ILE A 3 3.92 18.57 -1.87
N LEU A 4 4.94 18.28 -2.67
CA LEU A 4 4.77 17.44 -3.86
C LEU A 4 5.05 16.00 -3.45
N VAL A 5 4.09 15.11 -3.70
CA VAL A 5 4.21 13.68 -3.40
C VAL A 5 4.44 12.95 -4.72
N ILE A 6 5.50 12.14 -4.76
CA ILE A 6 5.94 11.45 -5.97
C ILE A 6 5.97 9.94 -5.73
N ASN A 7 5.43 9.20 -6.69
CA ASN A 7 5.53 7.74 -6.71
C ASN A 7 5.98 7.34 -8.12
N ALA A 8 7.24 6.96 -8.26
CA ALA A 8 7.84 6.66 -9.55
C ALA A 8 7.91 5.16 -9.79
N GLY A 9 7.30 4.69 -10.86
CA GLY A 9 7.42 3.32 -11.34
C GLY A 9 8.38 3.26 -12.53
N SER A 10 8.58 2.07 -13.09
CA SER A 10 9.57 1.88 -14.17
C SER A 10 9.25 2.72 -15.40
N SER A 11 7.97 2.85 -15.76
CA SER A 11 7.56 3.64 -16.92
C SER A 11 6.44 4.61 -16.58
N SER A 12 6.30 4.96 -15.31
CA SER A 12 5.23 5.84 -14.87
C SER A 12 5.70 6.73 -13.72
N LEU A 13 4.92 7.77 -13.46
CA LEU A 13 5.17 8.64 -12.32
C LEU A 13 3.84 9.28 -11.92
N LYS A 14 3.40 8.98 -10.71
CA LYS A 14 2.20 9.59 -10.14
C LYS A 14 2.59 10.73 -9.23
N TYR A 15 1.76 11.76 -9.17
CA TYR A 15 2.04 12.89 -8.28
C TYR A 15 0.77 13.51 -7.73
N GLN A 16 0.91 14.14 -6.57
CA GLN A 16 -0.08 15.05 -6.01
C GLN A 16 0.67 16.23 -5.40
N LEU A 17 0.12 17.43 -5.58
CA LEU A 17 0.58 18.60 -4.82
C LEU A 17 -0.48 18.89 -3.76
N ILE A 18 -0.08 18.85 -2.50
CA ILE A 18 -0.99 18.96 -1.36
C ILE A 18 -0.63 20.21 -0.55
N ASP A 19 -1.63 21.04 -0.29
CA ASP A 19 -1.47 22.19 0.61
C ASP A 19 -1.65 21.68 2.04
N MET A 20 -0.56 21.64 2.79
CA MET A 20 -0.60 21.07 4.14
C MET A 20 -1.14 22.03 5.19
N ASP A 21 -1.46 23.25 4.81
CA ASP A 21 -2.18 24.14 5.73
C ASP A 21 -3.62 23.66 5.94
N ASN A 22 -4.22 23.05 4.92
CA ASN A 22 -5.59 22.54 5.02
C ASN A 22 -5.70 21.06 4.60
N GLU A 23 -4.58 20.44 4.25
CA GLU A 23 -4.50 19.04 3.82
C GLU A 23 -5.34 18.73 2.58
N GLN A 24 -5.47 19.71 1.69
CA GLN A 24 -6.24 19.55 0.47
C GLN A 24 -5.34 19.36 -0.74
N VAL A 25 -5.74 18.46 -1.63
CA VAL A 25 -5.02 18.24 -2.88
C VAL A 25 -5.29 19.42 -3.80
N MET A 26 -4.24 20.07 -4.28
CA MET A 26 -4.36 21.17 -5.24
C MET A 26 -4.33 20.66 -6.67
N ALA A 27 -3.47 19.69 -6.94
CA ALA A 27 -3.32 19.11 -8.27
C ALA A 27 -2.88 17.67 -8.13
N LYS A 28 -3.18 16.87 -9.15
CA LYS A 28 -2.75 15.49 -9.19
C LYS A 28 -2.59 15.04 -10.64
N GLY A 29 -1.85 13.98 -10.84
CA GLY A 29 -1.69 13.49 -12.19
C GLY A 29 -0.85 12.25 -12.31
N LEU A 30 -0.65 11.86 -13.55
CA LEU A 30 0.03 10.63 -13.90
C LEU A 30 0.77 10.82 -15.22
N CYS A 31 2.07 10.53 -15.19
CA CYS A 31 2.86 10.39 -16.42
C CYS A 31 2.89 8.91 -16.76
N GLU A 32 2.56 8.59 -18.00
CA GLU A 32 2.54 7.21 -18.49
C GLU A 32 3.47 7.05 -19.68
N ARG A 33 3.93 5.80 -19.85
CA ARG A 33 4.74 5.39 -21.00
C ARG A 33 6.03 6.19 -21.10
N ILE A 34 6.65 6.42 -19.93
CA ILE A 34 7.96 7.09 -19.88
C ILE A 34 8.99 6.18 -20.55
N GLY A 35 9.74 6.74 -21.47
CA GLY A 35 10.78 6.01 -22.18
C GLY A 35 10.30 5.17 -23.33
N ILE A 36 9.01 5.20 -23.63
CA ILE A 36 8.44 4.44 -24.76
C ILE A 36 7.50 5.35 -25.54
N GLU A 37 7.11 4.90 -26.70
CA GLU A 37 6.25 5.69 -27.59
C GLU A 37 4.90 5.92 -26.93
N GLY A 38 4.34 7.12 -27.11
CA GLY A 38 3.03 7.45 -26.57
C GLY A 38 3.06 8.07 -25.19
N SER A 39 4.20 8.60 -24.77
CA SER A 39 4.31 9.29 -23.49
C SER A 39 3.26 10.38 -23.35
N ASN A 40 2.68 10.47 -22.15
CA ASN A 40 1.69 11.51 -21.89
C ASN A 40 1.61 11.82 -20.42
N LEU A 41 1.15 13.04 -20.13
CA LEU A 41 0.86 13.48 -18.77
C LEU A 41 -0.64 13.76 -18.68
N GLN A 42 -1.30 13.18 -17.69
CA GLN A 42 -2.69 13.49 -17.38
C GLN A 42 -2.69 14.30 -16.08
N HIS A 43 -3.14 15.54 -16.15
CA HIS A 43 -3.04 16.51 -15.05
C HIS A 43 -4.43 17.00 -14.69
N THR A 44 -4.72 17.07 -13.39
CA THR A 44 -5.98 17.59 -12.87
C THR A 44 -5.70 18.78 -11.94
N ASN A 45 -6.30 19.92 -12.25
CA ASN A 45 -6.41 21.05 -11.35
C ASN A 45 -7.63 20.77 -10.49
N VAL A 46 -7.45 20.43 -9.23
CA VAL A 46 -8.52 19.90 -8.39
C VAL A 46 -9.56 20.96 -8.06
N ALA A 47 -9.12 22.20 -7.76
CA ALA A 47 -10.07 23.27 -7.40
C ALA A 47 -11.04 23.57 -8.53
N LYS A 48 -10.53 23.55 -9.77
CA LYS A 48 -11.36 23.84 -10.95
C LYS A 48 -12.00 22.59 -11.52
N ASP A 49 -11.62 21.41 -11.04
CA ASP A 49 -12.07 20.11 -11.57
C ASP A 49 -11.81 20.03 -13.08
N GLU A 50 -10.62 20.46 -13.50
CA GLU A 50 -10.25 20.48 -14.91
C GLU A 50 -9.13 19.50 -15.15
N LYS A 51 -9.34 18.62 -16.14
CA LYS A 51 -8.38 17.59 -16.54
C LYS A 51 -7.77 17.98 -17.89
N THR A 52 -6.46 17.81 -17.98
CA THR A 52 -5.71 18.11 -19.21
C THR A 52 -4.79 16.94 -19.51
N LYS A 53 -4.75 16.53 -20.78
CA LYS A 53 -3.84 15.51 -21.24
C LYS A 53 -2.82 16.16 -22.18
N ILE A 54 -1.54 15.99 -21.87
CA ILE A 54 -0.44 16.53 -22.67
C ILE A 54 0.33 15.35 -23.24
N GLU A 55 0.34 15.23 -24.56
CA GLU A 55 1.07 14.18 -25.25
C GLU A 55 2.38 14.77 -25.74
N LYS A 56 3.47 14.27 -25.18
CA LYS A 56 4.80 14.77 -25.46
C LYS A 56 5.80 13.69 -25.09
N PRO A 57 6.84 13.48 -25.90
CA PRO A 57 7.83 12.46 -25.55
C PRO A 57 8.50 12.72 -24.21
N MET A 58 8.65 11.65 -23.44
CA MET A 58 9.42 11.65 -22.20
C MET A 58 10.47 10.56 -22.32
N LYS A 59 11.73 10.96 -22.46
CA LYS A 59 12.82 9.99 -22.60
C LYS A 59 13.09 9.25 -21.30
N ASP A 60 12.88 9.95 -20.19
CA ASP A 60 13.24 9.42 -18.88
C ASP A 60 12.40 10.14 -17.82
N HIS A 61 12.65 9.76 -16.56
CA HIS A 61 11.93 10.35 -15.44
C HIS A 61 12.27 11.82 -15.23
N GLY A 62 13.45 12.26 -15.67
CA GLY A 62 13.78 13.68 -15.65
C GLY A 62 12.82 14.48 -16.51
N ASP A 63 12.55 14.00 -17.73
CA ASP A 63 11.55 14.65 -18.60
C ASP A 63 10.18 14.66 -17.95
N ALA A 64 9.81 13.55 -17.29
CA ALA A 64 8.51 13.47 -16.64
C ALA A 64 8.39 14.49 -15.51
N ILE A 65 9.38 14.60 -14.66
CA ILE A 65 9.37 15.58 -13.56
C ILE A 65 9.28 16.99 -14.12
N GLN A 66 10.03 17.28 -15.20
CA GLN A 66 9.97 18.61 -15.80
C GLN A 66 8.57 18.92 -16.32
N MET A 67 7.92 17.94 -16.93
CA MET A 67 6.54 18.15 -17.39
C MET A 67 5.58 18.38 -16.23
N VAL A 68 5.77 17.66 -15.13
CA VAL A 68 4.95 17.87 -13.93
C VAL A 68 5.13 19.29 -13.40
N ILE A 69 6.36 19.76 -13.28
CA ILE A 69 6.63 21.10 -12.79
C ILE A 69 6.03 22.13 -13.74
N ASP A 70 6.23 21.95 -15.05
CA ASP A 70 5.67 22.87 -16.05
C ASP A 70 4.15 22.94 -15.94
N ALA A 71 3.49 21.79 -15.72
CA ALA A 71 2.04 21.76 -15.57
C ALA A 71 1.59 22.48 -14.30
N LEU A 72 2.32 22.28 -13.21
CA LEU A 72 1.96 22.89 -11.92
C LEU A 72 2.03 24.42 -11.97
N VAL A 73 2.97 24.97 -12.73
CA VAL A 73 3.16 26.44 -12.83
C VAL A 73 2.53 27.06 -14.08
N ASP A 74 1.90 26.27 -14.93
CA ASP A 74 1.27 26.75 -16.15
C ASP A 74 0.18 27.77 -15.81
N GLU A 75 0.08 28.83 -16.63
CA GLU A 75 -0.88 29.91 -16.37
C GLU A 75 -2.33 29.43 -16.44
N LYS A 76 -2.63 28.44 -17.27
CA LYS A 76 -4.00 27.98 -17.50
C LYS A 76 -4.37 26.77 -16.63
N ILE A 77 -3.49 25.78 -16.57
CA ILE A 77 -3.82 24.52 -15.90
C ILE A 77 -3.16 24.38 -14.53
N GLY A 78 -2.24 25.27 -14.20
CA GLY A 78 -1.45 25.16 -12.99
C GLY A 78 -2.16 25.65 -11.74
N VAL A 79 -1.52 25.42 -10.61
CA VAL A 79 -2.06 25.76 -9.29
C VAL A 79 -1.09 26.59 -8.44
N ILE A 80 0.15 26.76 -8.90
CA ILE A 80 1.15 27.60 -8.26
C ILE A 80 1.80 28.50 -9.30
N LYS A 81 2.45 29.56 -8.84
CA LYS A 81 3.08 30.51 -9.76
C LYS A 81 4.52 30.16 -10.07
N SER A 82 5.18 29.50 -9.15
CA SER A 82 6.60 29.19 -9.28
C SER A 82 6.94 27.93 -8.53
N MET A 83 7.96 27.24 -9.00
CA MET A 83 8.51 26.04 -8.34
C MET A 83 8.93 26.33 -6.90
N ASP A 84 9.27 27.58 -6.60
CA ASP A 84 9.65 27.98 -5.25
C ASP A 84 8.55 27.77 -4.20
N GLU A 85 7.29 27.65 -4.66
CA GLU A 85 6.19 27.41 -3.74
C GLU A 85 6.16 25.97 -3.22
N ILE A 86 6.89 25.04 -3.87
CA ILE A 86 7.00 23.67 -3.38
C ILE A 86 7.99 23.65 -2.22
N GLY A 87 7.50 23.41 -1.02
CA GLY A 87 8.33 23.45 0.17
C GLY A 87 9.14 22.21 0.41
N ALA A 88 8.67 21.06 -0.06
CA ALA A 88 9.38 19.77 0.06
C ALA A 88 8.76 18.78 -0.89
N VAL A 89 9.52 17.71 -1.17
CA VAL A 89 9.03 16.59 -1.99
C VAL A 89 9.08 15.33 -1.15
N GLY A 90 7.94 14.65 -1.05
CA GLY A 90 7.85 13.36 -0.39
C GLY A 90 7.84 12.25 -1.43
N HIS A 91 8.73 11.29 -1.28
CA HIS A 91 8.87 10.18 -2.22
C HIS A 91 8.44 8.88 -1.58
N ARG A 92 7.55 8.17 -2.24
CA ARG A 92 7.28 6.80 -1.85
C ARG A 92 8.45 5.92 -2.25
N VAL A 93 8.95 5.13 -1.30
CA VAL A 93 9.99 4.13 -1.56
C VAL A 93 9.44 2.80 -1.08
N VAL A 94 9.46 1.80 -1.95
CA VAL A 94 8.81 0.53 -1.61
C VAL A 94 9.55 -0.18 -0.49
N HIS A 95 10.87 -0.27 -0.54
CA HIS A 95 11.60 -1.09 0.43
C HIS A 95 12.71 -0.31 1.12
N GLY A 96 12.63 -0.22 2.43
CA GLY A 96 13.67 0.40 3.24
C GLY A 96 14.56 -0.57 3.99
N GLY A 97 14.30 -1.87 3.88
CA GLY A 97 15.06 -2.88 4.60
C GLY A 97 14.99 -2.65 6.10
N GLU A 98 16.04 -3.02 6.81
CA GLU A 98 16.17 -2.72 8.23
C GLU A 98 16.80 -1.36 8.49
N GLU A 99 17.29 -0.70 7.44
CA GLU A 99 17.95 0.61 7.56
C GLU A 99 16.97 1.72 7.94
N PHE A 100 15.72 1.59 7.53
CA PHE A 100 14.76 2.68 7.67
C PHE A 100 13.53 2.23 8.47
N ALA A 101 13.47 2.68 9.72
CA ALA A 101 12.32 2.44 10.60
C ALA A 101 11.37 3.64 10.65
N GLY A 102 11.63 4.66 9.84
CA GLY A 102 10.78 5.84 9.75
C GLY A 102 11.12 6.62 8.50
N SER A 103 10.29 7.60 8.21
CA SER A 103 10.54 8.53 7.10
C SER A 103 11.76 9.38 7.41
N CYS A 104 12.50 9.74 6.38
CA CYS A 104 13.74 10.50 6.61
C CYS A 104 14.05 11.47 5.48
N VAL A 105 14.74 12.54 5.82
CA VAL A 105 15.28 13.49 4.83
C VAL A 105 16.37 12.77 4.05
N ILE A 106 16.36 12.91 2.74
CA ILE A 106 17.27 12.17 1.87
C ILE A 106 18.57 12.97 1.73
N THR A 107 19.64 12.40 2.27
CA THR A 107 21.00 12.89 2.16
C THR A 107 21.79 11.95 1.24
N GLU A 108 23.05 12.26 0.97
CA GLU A 108 23.93 11.34 0.22
C GLU A 108 24.03 9.99 0.93
N ALA A 109 24.16 10.00 2.25
CA ALA A 109 24.26 8.76 3.03
C ALA A 109 22.97 7.95 2.90
N VAL A 110 21.82 8.62 2.93
CA VAL A 110 20.53 7.96 2.76
C VAL A 110 20.43 7.35 1.35
N MET A 111 20.87 8.08 0.32
CA MET A 111 20.84 7.54 -1.04
C MET A 111 21.68 6.28 -1.16
N LYS A 112 22.85 6.24 -0.52
CA LYS A 112 23.69 5.03 -0.53
C LYS A 112 23.00 3.88 0.17
N ALA A 113 22.35 4.16 1.31
CA ALA A 113 21.60 3.13 2.03
C ALA A 113 20.42 2.60 1.18
N LEU A 114 19.76 3.49 0.45
CA LEU A 114 18.66 3.07 -0.44
C LEU A 114 19.18 2.16 -1.54
N GLU A 115 20.34 2.46 -2.09
CA GLU A 115 20.92 1.63 -3.14
C GLU A 115 21.23 0.24 -2.62
N LYS A 116 21.63 0.14 -1.34
CA LYS A 116 21.88 -1.17 -0.71
C LYS A 116 20.60 -1.99 -0.56
N CYS A 117 19.43 -1.36 -0.49
CA CYS A 117 18.15 -2.05 -0.38
C CYS A 117 17.66 -2.61 -1.71
N THR A 118 18.27 -2.21 -2.83
CA THR A 118 17.81 -2.61 -4.16
C THR A 118 17.66 -4.12 -4.32
N PRO A 119 18.62 -4.96 -3.84
CA PRO A 119 18.44 -6.42 -4.00
C PRO A 119 17.17 -6.97 -3.34
N LEU A 120 16.61 -6.27 -2.35
CA LEU A 120 15.37 -6.71 -1.69
C LEU A 120 14.12 -6.37 -2.52
N ALA A 121 14.22 -5.38 -3.40
CA ALA A 121 13.09 -4.99 -4.25
C ALA A 121 13.63 -4.52 -5.61
N PRO A 122 14.19 -5.45 -6.41
CA PRO A 122 14.90 -5.05 -7.63
C PRO A 122 14.02 -4.46 -8.72
N LEU A 123 12.72 -4.67 -8.66
CA LEU A 123 11.80 -4.10 -9.65
C LEU A 123 11.24 -2.74 -9.24
N HIS A 124 11.26 -2.43 -7.94
CA HIS A 124 10.58 -1.23 -7.43
C HIS A 124 11.54 -0.14 -6.96
N ASN A 125 12.60 -0.51 -6.24
CA ASN A 125 13.48 0.51 -5.69
C ASN A 125 14.28 1.27 -6.75
N PRO A 126 14.80 0.66 -7.82
CA PRO A 126 15.51 1.46 -8.81
C PRO A 126 14.67 2.58 -9.41
N PRO A 127 13.41 2.36 -9.85
CA PRO A 127 12.60 3.50 -10.31
C PRO A 127 12.37 4.55 -9.25
N ASN A 128 12.17 4.13 -7.97
CA ASN A 128 11.99 5.09 -6.88
C ASN A 128 13.23 5.99 -6.76
N ILE A 129 14.41 5.40 -6.81
CA ILE A 129 15.67 6.14 -6.70
C ILE A 129 15.84 7.10 -7.89
N ILE A 130 15.50 6.63 -9.09
CA ILE A 130 15.55 7.47 -10.29
C ILE A 130 14.65 8.69 -10.14
N GLY A 131 13.44 8.48 -9.58
CA GLY A 131 12.53 9.60 -9.33
C GLY A 131 13.09 10.62 -8.36
N ILE A 132 13.74 10.13 -7.29
CA ILE A 132 14.38 11.03 -6.32
C ILE A 132 15.48 11.84 -7.00
N LYS A 133 16.35 11.18 -7.74
CA LYS A 133 17.48 11.86 -8.40
C LYS A 133 16.98 12.89 -9.41
N ALA A 134 15.92 12.57 -10.14
CA ALA A 134 15.35 13.51 -11.10
C ALA A 134 14.83 14.77 -10.39
N CYS A 135 14.15 14.59 -9.26
CA CYS A 135 13.66 15.74 -8.48
C CYS A 135 14.81 16.56 -7.92
N GLN A 136 15.86 15.90 -7.43
CA GLN A 136 17.02 16.61 -6.90
C GLN A 136 17.70 17.47 -7.96
N LYS A 137 17.78 16.97 -9.18
CA LYS A 137 18.41 17.70 -10.26
C LYS A 137 17.62 18.94 -10.64
N ILE A 138 16.29 18.84 -10.69
CA ILE A 138 15.44 19.94 -11.15
C ILE A 138 15.16 20.92 -10.00
N MET A 139 15.09 20.41 -8.77
CA MET A 139 14.81 21.23 -7.58
C MET A 139 15.94 21.06 -6.56
N PRO A 140 17.15 21.55 -6.87
CA PRO A 140 18.31 21.25 -6.00
C PRO A 140 18.23 21.84 -4.61
N ASN A 141 17.41 22.86 -4.39
CA ASN A 141 17.31 23.51 -3.09
C ASN A 141 16.08 23.07 -2.29
N THR A 142 15.28 22.15 -2.84
CA THR A 142 14.06 21.68 -2.19
C THR A 142 14.37 20.40 -1.41
N PRO A 143 14.00 20.33 -0.12
CA PRO A 143 14.24 19.09 0.64
C PRO A 143 13.48 17.90 0.06
N MET A 144 14.12 16.73 0.09
CA MET A 144 13.52 15.49 -0.34
C MET A 144 13.39 14.58 0.88
N VAL A 145 12.25 13.91 0.99
CA VAL A 145 11.96 12.99 2.10
C VAL A 145 11.57 11.64 1.51
N GLY A 146 12.11 10.56 2.07
CA GLY A 146 11.72 9.21 1.71
C GLY A 146 10.73 8.65 2.70
N VAL A 147 9.65 8.05 2.20
CA VAL A 147 8.62 7.43 3.02
C VAL A 147 8.47 5.99 2.52
N PHE A 148 8.68 5.04 3.42
CA PHE A 148 8.93 3.64 3.05
C PHE A 148 7.72 2.77 3.38
N ASP A 149 7.33 1.92 2.42
CA ASP A 149 6.23 0.97 2.65
C ASP A 149 6.53 0.03 3.81
N THR A 150 7.80 -0.24 4.07
CA THR A 150 8.24 -1.20 5.10
C THR A 150 8.46 -0.58 6.47
N ALA A 151 8.55 0.75 6.56
CA ALA A 151 9.03 1.40 7.79
C ALA A 151 8.11 1.20 8.98
N PHE A 152 6.79 1.29 8.77
CA PHE A 152 5.82 1.13 9.87
C PHE A 152 5.95 -0.25 10.52
N HIS A 153 6.34 -1.25 9.74
CA HIS A 153 6.43 -2.63 10.21
C HIS A 153 7.74 -2.94 10.93
N GLN A 154 8.66 -1.98 11.01
CA GLN A 154 9.96 -2.23 11.66
C GLN A 154 9.86 -2.36 13.18
N THR A 155 8.70 -2.12 13.74
CA THR A 155 8.49 -2.33 15.19
C THR A 155 8.13 -3.77 15.55
N MET A 156 7.99 -4.66 14.57
CA MET A 156 7.71 -6.07 14.86
C MET A 156 8.84 -6.67 15.70
N PRO A 157 8.50 -7.50 16.72
CA PRO A 157 9.54 -8.21 17.45
C PRO A 157 10.13 -9.34 16.61
N PRO A 158 11.36 -9.78 16.93
CA PRO A 158 11.99 -10.84 16.14
C PRO A 158 11.17 -12.12 15.99
N LYS A 159 10.44 -12.50 17.03
CA LYS A 159 9.60 -13.71 16.95
C LYS A 159 8.52 -13.60 15.88
N ALA A 160 8.13 -12.38 15.51
CA ALA A 160 7.14 -12.16 14.46
C ALA A 160 7.78 -12.07 13.09
N TYR A 161 8.98 -11.50 12.98
CA TYR A 161 9.54 -11.26 11.65
C TYR A 161 10.53 -12.33 11.16
N MET A 162 11.01 -13.21 12.04
CA MET A 162 11.98 -14.24 11.64
C MET A 162 11.30 -15.39 10.94
N TYR A 163 11.93 -15.88 9.89
CA TYR A 163 11.58 -17.19 9.34
C TYR A 163 12.45 -18.23 10.01
N ALA A 164 11.93 -19.44 10.12
CA ALA A 164 12.66 -20.53 10.80
C ALA A 164 13.63 -21.21 9.86
N LEU A 165 14.44 -20.42 9.19
CA LEU A 165 15.60 -20.86 8.40
C LEU A 165 16.83 -20.78 9.29
N PRO A 166 17.96 -21.37 8.88
CA PRO A 166 19.18 -21.15 9.65
C PRO A 166 19.43 -19.66 9.84
N TYR A 167 19.80 -19.28 11.04
CA TYR A 167 19.87 -17.86 11.44
C TYR A 167 20.74 -17.01 10.52
N GLU A 168 21.80 -17.61 9.98
CA GLU A 168 22.73 -16.87 9.11
C GLU A 168 22.08 -16.35 7.82
N TYR A 169 20.98 -16.94 7.40
CA TYR A 169 20.27 -16.40 6.21
C TYR A 169 19.64 -15.06 6.52
N TYR A 170 19.14 -14.90 7.73
CA TYR A 170 18.70 -13.59 8.16
C TYR A 170 19.87 -12.63 8.31
N LYS A 171 20.92 -13.07 9.04
CA LYS A 171 22.05 -12.21 9.37
C LYS A 171 22.80 -11.74 8.12
N ASN A 172 23.02 -12.64 7.17
CA ASN A 172 23.87 -12.33 6.02
C ASN A 172 23.09 -11.77 4.84
N TYR A 173 21.79 -12.10 4.70
CA TYR A 173 21.04 -11.72 3.50
C TYR A 173 19.78 -10.91 3.82
N GLY A 174 19.49 -10.66 5.07
CA GLY A 174 18.29 -9.91 5.43
C GLY A 174 17.00 -10.64 5.14
N ILE A 175 17.02 -11.98 5.12
CA ILE A 175 15.83 -12.77 4.83
C ILE A 175 14.96 -12.83 6.08
N ARG A 176 13.89 -12.04 6.05
CA ARG A 176 12.94 -11.91 7.14
C ARG A 176 11.64 -11.35 6.57
N LYS A 177 10.61 -11.33 7.39
CA LYS A 177 9.37 -10.63 7.05
C LYS A 177 9.60 -9.12 7.20
N TYR A 178 9.30 -8.35 6.15
CA TYR A 178 9.36 -6.88 6.21
C TYR A 178 7.97 -6.26 6.30
N GLY A 179 7.03 -6.75 5.50
CA GLY A 179 5.71 -6.16 5.42
C GLY A 179 5.68 -4.95 4.48
N PHE A 180 4.49 -4.67 3.97
CA PHE A 180 4.29 -3.60 3.00
C PHE A 180 2.94 -2.93 3.27
N HIS A 181 2.58 -1.94 2.48
CA HIS A 181 1.41 -1.08 2.73
C HIS A 181 1.50 -0.35 4.07
N GLY A 182 2.73 -0.20 4.60
CA GLY A 182 2.88 0.37 5.93
C GLY A 182 2.33 1.78 6.06
N THR A 183 2.48 2.59 5.01
CA THR A 183 1.95 3.95 5.00
C THR A 183 0.42 3.93 5.18
N SER A 184 -0.26 3.02 4.47
CA SER A 184 -1.71 2.88 4.59
C SER A 184 -2.11 2.38 5.98
N HIS A 185 -1.46 1.33 6.47
CA HIS A 185 -1.79 0.79 7.80
C HIS A 185 -1.57 1.84 8.89
N LYS A 186 -0.50 2.61 8.77
CA LYS A 186 -0.24 3.70 9.72
C LYS A 186 -1.37 4.72 9.68
N TYR A 187 -1.73 5.16 8.47
CA TYR A 187 -2.75 6.17 8.29
C TYR A 187 -4.10 5.72 8.87
N VAL A 188 -4.57 4.53 8.47
CA VAL A 188 -5.92 4.12 8.88
C VAL A 188 -5.97 3.73 10.35
N SER A 189 -4.89 3.23 10.93
CA SER A 189 -4.91 2.92 12.36
C SER A 189 -4.94 4.21 13.19
N GLN A 190 -4.23 5.26 12.75
CA GLN A 190 -4.30 6.56 13.42
C GLN A 190 -5.70 7.18 13.26
N LYS A 191 -6.28 7.08 12.07
CA LYS A 191 -7.63 7.60 11.84
C LYS A 191 -8.67 6.85 12.66
N ALA A 192 -8.48 5.53 12.84
CA ALA A 192 -9.38 4.74 13.69
C ALA A 192 -9.34 5.24 15.12
N ALA A 193 -8.16 5.51 15.67
CA ALA A 193 -8.05 6.04 17.03
C ALA A 193 -8.74 7.38 17.15
N GLU A 194 -8.55 8.28 16.17
CA GLU A 194 -9.23 9.57 16.14
C GLU A 194 -10.75 9.39 16.10
N PHE A 195 -11.23 8.50 15.25
CA PHE A 195 -12.65 8.25 15.08
C PHE A 195 -13.28 7.75 16.38
N LEU A 196 -12.55 6.87 17.08
CA LEU A 196 -13.04 6.30 18.35
C LEU A 196 -12.85 7.25 19.53
N GLY A 197 -12.09 8.34 19.33
CA GLY A 197 -11.85 9.30 20.39
C GLY A 197 -10.97 8.77 21.50
N LYS A 198 -10.03 7.89 21.16
CA LYS A 198 -9.15 7.26 22.14
C LYS A 198 -7.69 7.37 21.70
N PRO A 199 -6.75 7.45 22.66
CA PRO A 199 -5.34 7.46 22.30
C PRO A 199 -4.95 6.15 21.61
N ALA A 200 -4.15 6.24 20.56
CA ALA A 200 -3.68 5.04 19.86
C ALA A 200 -2.96 4.08 20.80
N GLU A 201 -2.25 4.62 21.80
CA GLU A 201 -1.51 3.79 22.78
C GLU A 201 -2.42 2.82 23.53
N ASP A 202 -3.71 3.10 23.62
CA ASP A 202 -4.65 2.29 24.39
C ASP A 202 -5.38 1.25 23.55
N LEU A 203 -5.09 1.17 22.25
CA LEU A 203 -5.89 0.36 21.33
C LEU A 203 -5.12 -0.78 20.71
N LYS A 204 -5.84 -1.89 20.49
CA LYS A 204 -5.37 -3.02 19.69
C LYS A 204 -6.25 -3.08 18.45
N ILE A 205 -5.64 -2.88 17.29
CA ILE A 205 -6.38 -2.73 16.04
C ILE A 205 -5.83 -3.69 15.00
N VAL A 206 -6.72 -4.34 14.25
CA VAL A 206 -6.34 -5.10 13.06
C VAL A 206 -6.78 -4.29 11.85
N THR A 207 -5.84 -3.92 10.98
CA THR A 207 -6.14 -3.16 9.78
C THR A 207 -6.07 -4.08 8.56
N CYS A 208 -7.13 -4.05 7.76
CA CYS A 208 -7.27 -4.90 6.58
C CYS A 208 -7.26 -4.01 5.33
N HIS A 209 -6.11 -3.94 4.70
CA HIS A 209 -5.92 -3.17 3.46
C HIS A 209 -6.20 -4.14 2.32
N LEU A 210 -7.40 -4.06 1.76
CA LEU A 210 -7.87 -5.01 0.75
C LEU A 210 -8.05 -4.28 -0.57
N GLY A 211 -7.09 -4.45 -1.45
CA GLY A 211 -7.09 -3.84 -2.77
C GLY A 211 -6.64 -4.87 -3.79
N ASN A 212 -6.04 -4.42 -4.87
CA ASN A 212 -5.43 -5.37 -5.81
C ASN A 212 -4.30 -6.13 -5.13
N GLY A 213 -3.46 -5.42 -4.36
CA GLY A 213 -2.62 -6.04 -3.34
C GLY A 213 -3.35 -5.95 -2.01
N SER A 214 -3.15 -6.94 -1.14
CA SER A 214 -3.87 -6.98 0.13
C SER A 214 -2.95 -7.40 1.26
N SER A 215 -3.12 -6.77 2.42
CA SER A 215 -2.38 -7.16 3.61
C SER A 215 -3.19 -6.84 4.86
N ILE A 216 -2.91 -7.59 5.91
CA ILE A 216 -3.56 -7.45 7.21
C ILE A 216 -2.45 -7.18 8.22
N THR A 217 -2.65 -6.20 9.10
CA THR A 217 -1.63 -5.79 10.07
C THR A 217 -2.22 -5.72 11.47
N ALA A 218 -1.46 -6.20 12.44
CA ALA A 218 -1.78 -6.09 13.86
C ALA A 218 -1.08 -4.84 14.40
N VAL A 219 -1.87 -3.90 14.90
CA VAL A 219 -1.35 -2.62 15.44
C VAL A 219 -1.69 -2.58 16.93
N ASP A 220 -0.67 -2.65 17.77
CA ASP A 220 -0.84 -2.69 19.22
C ASP A 220 -0.21 -1.45 19.81
N GLY A 221 -1.03 -0.59 20.40
CA GLY A 221 -0.54 0.63 21.00
C GLY A 221 0.03 1.60 19.97
N GLY A 222 -0.49 1.57 18.75
CA GLY A 222 -0.04 2.43 17.67
C GLY A 222 1.16 1.91 16.88
N LYS A 223 1.65 0.70 17.22
CA LYS A 223 2.84 0.14 16.57
C LYS A 223 2.49 -1.21 15.93
N CYS A 224 3.03 -1.44 14.74
CA CYS A 224 2.88 -2.74 14.09
C CYS A 224 3.60 -3.83 14.90
N VAL A 225 2.88 -4.91 15.20
CA VAL A 225 3.49 -6.07 15.87
C VAL A 225 3.47 -7.30 14.99
N ASP A 226 2.68 -7.32 13.92
CA ASP A 226 2.71 -8.41 12.92
C ASP A 226 2.00 -7.93 11.67
N THR A 227 2.30 -8.58 10.54
CA THR A 227 1.66 -8.24 9.27
C THR A 227 1.72 -9.45 8.34
N SER A 228 0.83 -9.49 7.36
CA SER A 228 0.67 -10.68 6.53
C SER A 228 1.63 -10.75 5.35
N MET A 229 2.00 -9.62 4.76
CA MET A 229 3.03 -9.66 3.71
C MET A 229 4.37 -9.94 4.36
N GLY A 230 5.26 -10.58 3.62
CA GLY A 230 6.47 -11.14 4.21
C GLY A 230 7.74 -10.49 3.69
N PHE A 231 8.68 -11.34 3.30
CA PHE A 231 9.92 -10.94 2.66
C PHE A 231 9.61 -10.08 1.43
N THR A 232 8.54 -10.43 0.72
CA THR A 232 8.04 -9.70 -0.45
C THR A 232 6.53 -9.48 -0.31
N PRO A 233 5.95 -8.65 -1.18
CA PRO A 233 4.49 -8.47 -1.18
C PRO A 233 3.70 -9.68 -1.71
N LEU A 234 4.37 -10.76 -2.05
CA LEU A 234 3.71 -11.99 -2.50
C LEU A 234 3.05 -12.76 -1.37
N ASP A 235 3.65 -12.72 -0.18
CA ASP A 235 3.21 -13.49 0.98
C ASP A 235 1.88 -12.96 1.52
N GLY A 236 1.14 -13.81 2.18
CA GLY A 236 -0.07 -13.41 2.90
C GLY A 236 -1.33 -13.98 2.29
N VAL A 237 -2.36 -13.15 2.20
CA VAL A 237 -3.66 -13.56 1.66
C VAL A 237 -3.57 -13.66 0.14
N PRO A 238 -4.43 -14.47 -0.50
CA PRO A 238 -4.48 -14.45 -1.96
C PRO A 238 -4.93 -13.06 -2.43
N MET A 239 -4.39 -12.62 -3.56
CA MET A 239 -4.64 -11.28 -4.04
C MET A 239 -5.16 -11.37 -5.47
N GLY A 240 -5.17 -10.26 -6.20
CA GLY A 240 -5.70 -10.27 -7.57
C GLY A 240 -5.07 -11.35 -8.43
N THR A 241 -3.75 -11.33 -8.55
CA THR A 241 -3.00 -12.32 -9.34
C THR A 241 -1.92 -13.03 -8.54
N ARG A 242 -1.75 -12.68 -7.27
CA ARG A 242 -0.70 -13.23 -6.40
C ARG A 242 -1.28 -14.35 -5.54
N THR A 243 -0.53 -15.43 -5.44
CA THR A 243 -1.01 -16.60 -4.70
C THR A 243 -1.18 -16.36 -3.20
N GLY A 244 -0.38 -15.49 -2.61
CA GLY A 244 -0.30 -15.43 -1.15
C GLY A 244 0.48 -16.64 -0.63
N SER A 245 0.30 -16.92 0.66
CA SER A 245 1.05 -17.99 1.33
C SER A 245 0.62 -19.36 0.84
N MET A 246 1.59 -20.24 0.67
CA MET A 246 1.34 -21.65 0.38
C MET A 246 2.52 -22.45 0.90
N ASP A 247 2.38 -23.78 0.89
CA ASP A 247 3.47 -24.68 1.25
C ASP A 247 4.66 -24.40 0.33
N PRO A 248 5.83 -24.03 0.88
CA PRO A 248 6.99 -23.75 0.01
C PRO A 248 7.42 -24.94 -0.83
N ALA A 249 7.09 -26.18 -0.44
CA ALA A 249 7.44 -27.35 -1.22
C ALA A 249 6.73 -27.39 -2.57
N VAL A 250 5.65 -26.64 -2.74
CA VAL A 250 4.98 -26.55 -4.06
C VAL A 250 5.95 -25.94 -5.08
N VAL A 251 6.78 -24.97 -4.65
CA VAL A 251 7.75 -24.34 -5.55
C VAL A 251 8.74 -25.37 -6.08
N THR A 252 9.35 -26.16 -5.19
CA THR A 252 10.32 -27.18 -5.63
C THR A 252 9.65 -28.30 -6.39
N TYR A 253 8.42 -28.64 -6.06
CA TYR A 253 7.66 -29.63 -6.83
C TYR A 253 7.50 -29.19 -8.30
N LEU A 254 7.11 -27.94 -8.50
CA LEU A 254 6.91 -27.44 -9.88
C LEU A 254 8.24 -27.41 -10.64
N ILE A 255 9.34 -27.05 -9.96
CA ILE A 255 10.65 -27.02 -10.61
C ILE A 255 11.12 -28.45 -10.91
N ASN A 256 11.12 -29.31 -9.91
CA ASN A 256 11.75 -30.63 -10.03
C ASN A 256 10.88 -31.64 -10.77
N GLN A 257 9.54 -31.56 -10.61
CA GLN A 257 8.65 -32.58 -11.18
C GLN A 257 7.95 -32.11 -12.44
N LYS A 258 7.74 -30.81 -12.60
CA LYS A 258 7.02 -30.29 -13.76
C LYS A 258 7.91 -29.51 -14.73
N GLY A 259 9.20 -29.42 -14.44
CA GLY A 259 10.16 -28.86 -15.36
C GLY A 259 10.11 -27.35 -15.50
N MET A 260 9.47 -26.65 -14.57
CA MET A 260 9.43 -25.19 -14.63
C MET A 260 10.74 -24.61 -14.13
N SER A 261 11.15 -23.48 -14.71
CA SER A 261 12.30 -22.77 -14.17
C SER A 261 11.89 -21.99 -12.92
N ALA A 262 12.85 -21.59 -12.10
CA ALA A 262 12.55 -20.73 -10.94
C ALA A 262 11.87 -19.44 -11.39
N LYS A 263 12.32 -18.86 -12.50
CA LYS A 263 11.74 -17.64 -13.06
C LYS A 263 10.29 -17.86 -13.46
N ASP A 264 9.98 -19.02 -14.06
CA ASP A 264 8.60 -19.35 -14.46
C ASP A 264 7.70 -19.48 -13.22
N VAL A 265 8.20 -20.11 -12.17
CA VAL A 265 7.40 -20.26 -10.93
C VAL A 265 7.17 -18.90 -10.29
N ASP A 266 8.17 -18.05 -10.28
CA ASP A 266 8.03 -16.70 -9.75
C ASP A 266 6.92 -15.94 -10.50
N ALA A 267 6.94 -16.00 -11.84
CA ALA A 267 5.91 -15.34 -12.65
C ALA A 267 4.52 -15.94 -12.41
N LEU A 268 4.46 -17.28 -12.28
CA LEU A 268 3.20 -17.96 -11.99
C LEU A 268 2.60 -17.45 -10.68
N MET A 269 3.40 -17.40 -9.62
CA MET A 269 2.91 -17.02 -8.30
C MET A 269 2.50 -15.55 -8.22
N ASN A 270 3.17 -14.69 -8.98
CA ASN A 270 2.93 -13.24 -8.90
C ASN A 270 1.87 -12.75 -9.88
N LYS A 271 1.77 -13.36 -11.06
CA LYS A 271 0.99 -12.79 -12.16
C LYS A 271 -0.16 -13.66 -12.65
N GLU A 272 -0.18 -14.95 -12.30
CA GLU A 272 -1.16 -15.90 -12.87
C GLU A 272 -1.96 -16.61 -11.81
N SER A 273 -1.86 -16.20 -10.58
CA SER A 273 -2.45 -16.89 -9.43
C SER A 273 -3.52 -16.03 -8.78
N GLY A 274 -3.69 -16.17 -7.49
CA GLY A 274 -4.67 -15.39 -6.74
C GLY A 274 -6.09 -15.67 -7.19
N VAL A 275 -6.96 -14.71 -6.96
CA VAL A 275 -8.38 -14.89 -7.32
C VAL A 275 -8.55 -15.03 -8.83
N SER A 276 -7.68 -14.39 -9.62
CA SER A 276 -7.70 -14.55 -11.07
C SER A 276 -7.38 -15.98 -11.47
N GLY A 277 -6.33 -16.56 -10.89
CA GLY A 277 -5.91 -17.92 -11.23
C GLY A 277 -6.91 -18.96 -10.79
N VAL A 278 -7.48 -18.81 -9.61
CA VAL A 278 -8.45 -19.78 -9.09
C VAL A 278 -9.75 -19.70 -9.90
N SER A 279 -10.23 -18.49 -10.14
CA SER A 279 -11.52 -18.31 -10.82
C SER A 279 -11.45 -18.59 -12.31
N GLY A 280 -10.34 -18.24 -12.94
CA GLY A 280 -10.27 -18.24 -14.40
C GLY A 280 -11.07 -17.13 -15.05
N VAL A 281 -11.51 -16.14 -14.27
CA VAL A 281 -12.39 -15.07 -14.74
C VAL A 281 -11.69 -13.71 -14.74
N SER A 282 -11.18 -13.28 -13.58
CA SER A 282 -10.72 -11.90 -13.43
C SER A 282 -10.03 -11.71 -12.09
N SER A 283 -9.18 -10.69 -12.01
CA SER A 283 -8.63 -10.25 -10.75
C SER A 283 -9.53 -9.22 -10.05
N ASP A 284 -10.55 -8.74 -10.73
CA ASP A 284 -11.44 -7.69 -10.22
C ASP A 284 -12.61 -8.34 -9.47
N PHE A 285 -12.78 -7.96 -8.20
CA PHE A 285 -13.81 -8.53 -7.35
C PHE A 285 -15.23 -8.27 -7.86
N ARG A 286 -15.43 -7.17 -8.60
CA ARG A 286 -16.74 -6.90 -9.19
C ARG A 286 -17.08 -7.96 -10.25
N ASP A 287 -16.09 -8.32 -11.05
CA ASP A 287 -16.27 -9.37 -12.06
C ASP A 287 -16.52 -10.73 -11.41
N LEU A 288 -15.80 -11.02 -10.32
CA LEU A 288 -15.95 -12.28 -9.61
C LEU A 288 -17.34 -12.38 -8.98
N SER A 289 -17.80 -11.30 -8.37
CA SER A 289 -19.15 -11.29 -7.76
C SER A 289 -20.23 -11.51 -8.81
N ALA A 290 -20.09 -10.85 -9.96
CA ALA A 290 -21.05 -11.02 -11.04
C ALA A 290 -21.05 -12.46 -11.56
N ALA A 291 -19.86 -13.03 -11.77
CA ALA A 291 -19.75 -14.41 -12.25
C ALA A 291 -20.31 -15.41 -11.24
N ALA A 292 -20.05 -15.19 -9.96
CA ALA A 292 -20.55 -16.07 -8.90
C ALA A 292 -22.08 -16.05 -8.86
N LYS A 293 -22.68 -14.87 -9.00
CA LYS A 293 -24.15 -14.75 -9.03
C LYS A 293 -24.76 -15.50 -10.21
N GLU A 294 -24.02 -15.63 -11.30
CA GLU A 294 -24.49 -16.37 -12.47
C GLU A 294 -24.21 -17.89 -12.36
N GLY A 295 -23.69 -18.33 -11.23
CA GLY A 295 -23.45 -19.74 -10.98
C GLY A 295 -22.03 -20.23 -11.25
N ASN A 296 -21.08 -19.33 -11.42
CA ASN A 296 -19.68 -19.72 -11.62
C ASN A 296 -19.08 -20.15 -10.29
N ASP A 297 -18.91 -21.46 -10.12
CA ASP A 297 -18.43 -22.03 -8.85
C ASP A 297 -16.99 -21.64 -8.52
N ARG A 298 -16.14 -21.50 -9.54
CA ARG A 298 -14.74 -21.13 -9.31
C ARG A 298 -14.60 -19.68 -8.90
N ALA A 299 -15.47 -18.80 -9.43
CA ALA A 299 -15.50 -17.41 -8.98
C ALA A 299 -15.88 -17.33 -7.51
N GLN A 300 -16.93 -18.10 -7.12
CA GLN A 300 -17.33 -18.15 -5.72
C GLN A 300 -16.23 -18.72 -4.84
N LEU A 301 -15.55 -19.76 -5.32
CA LEU A 301 -14.43 -20.36 -4.57
C LEU A 301 -13.33 -19.34 -4.33
N ALA A 302 -12.97 -18.57 -5.36
CA ALA A 302 -11.92 -17.55 -5.20
C ALA A 302 -12.29 -16.52 -4.14
N LEU A 303 -13.55 -16.05 -4.18
CA LEU A 303 -14.03 -15.10 -3.18
C LEU A 303 -14.00 -15.71 -1.78
N ASP A 304 -14.42 -16.96 -1.65
CA ASP A 304 -14.44 -17.65 -0.36
C ASP A 304 -13.03 -17.84 0.19
N MET A 305 -12.08 -18.21 -0.68
CA MET A 305 -10.68 -18.38 -0.24
C MET A 305 -10.11 -17.07 0.30
N PHE A 306 -10.39 -15.98 -0.39
CA PHE A 306 -9.92 -14.66 0.04
C PHE A 306 -10.48 -14.28 1.41
N SER A 307 -11.80 -14.35 1.53
CA SER A 307 -12.47 -13.96 2.78
C SER A 307 -12.06 -14.85 3.95
N TYR A 308 -11.91 -16.13 3.68
CA TYR A 308 -11.49 -17.11 4.70
C TYR A 308 -10.10 -16.76 5.24
N GLN A 309 -9.16 -16.43 4.34
CA GLN A 309 -7.80 -16.13 4.80
C GLN A 309 -7.75 -14.81 5.57
N VAL A 310 -8.49 -13.79 5.12
CA VAL A 310 -8.55 -12.53 5.84
C VAL A 310 -9.12 -12.76 7.25
N LYS A 311 -10.20 -13.54 7.35
CA LYS A 311 -10.80 -13.88 8.64
C LYS A 311 -9.78 -14.54 9.55
N LYS A 312 -9.04 -15.52 9.04
CA LYS A 312 -8.03 -16.23 9.83
C LYS A 312 -6.94 -15.28 10.33
N ASP A 313 -6.54 -14.34 9.50
CA ASP A 313 -5.51 -13.37 9.90
C ASP A 313 -6.03 -12.45 11.01
N ILE A 314 -7.30 -12.03 10.94
CA ILE A 314 -7.89 -11.24 12.01
C ILE A 314 -7.82 -12.02 13.33
N GLY A 315 -8.21 -13.29 13.29
CA GLY A 315 -8.16 -14.14 14.48
C GLY A 315 -6.74 -14.34 14.99
N ALA A 316 -5.81 -14.61 14.08
CA ALA A 316 -4.41 -14.82 14.47
C ALA A 316 -3.83 -13.57 15.11
N TYR A 317 -4.15 -12.39 14.57
CA TYR A 317 -3.58 -11.16 15.08
C TYR A 317 -4.23 -10.72 16.39
N ALA A 318 -5.53 -10.99 16.56
CA ALA A 318 -6.16 -10.79 17.86
C ALA A 318 -5.48 -11.66 18.91
N ALA A 319 -5.20 -12.93 18.56
CA ALA A 319 -4.48 -13.83 19.48
C ALA A 319 -3.08 -13.30 19.80
N ALA A 320 -2.36 -12.84 18.77
CA ALA A 320 -0.99 -12.33 18.97
C ALA A 320 -0.96 -11.12 19.90
N MET A 321 -2.00 -10.28 19.83
CA MET A 321 -2.08 -9.06 20.65
C MET A 321 -2.73 -9.31 22.01
N GLY A 322 -3.35 -10.47 22.21
CA GLY A 322 -4.08 -10.74 23.45
C GLY A 322 -5.43 -10.05 23.52
N GLY A 323 -6.00 -9.73 22.38
CA GLY A 323 -7.28 -9.06 22.28
C GLY A 323 -7.33 -8.15 21.06
N VAL A 324 -8.51 -7.61 20.79
CA VAL A 324 -8.68 -6.66 19.70
C VAL A 324 -9.79 -5.69 20.07
N ASP A 325 -9.57 -4.42 19.80
CA ASP A 325 -10.56 -3.36 20.07
C ASP A 325 -11.30 -2.96 18.82
N ALA A 326 -10.63 -3.01 17.67
CA ALA A 326 -11.24 -2.60 16.40
C ALA A 326 -10.62 -3.33 15.23
N VAL A 327 -11.46 -3.58 14.22
CA VAL A 327 -11.04 -4.08 12.91
C VAL A 327 -11.36 -2.98 11.90
N VAL A 328 -10.41 -2.65 11.03
CA VAL A 328 -10.57 -1.58 10.05
C VAL A 328 -10.44 -2.16 8.66
N PHE A 329 -11.42 -1.88 7.81
CA PHE A 329 -11.39 -2.22 6.37
C PHE A 329 -11.06 -0.98 5.56
N THR A 330 -10.13 -1.13 4.60
CA THR A 330 -9.68 -0.01 3.80
C THR A 330 -9.23 -0.49 2.41
N ALA A 331 -8.89 0.44 1.55
CA ALA A 331 -8.47 0.23 0.16
C ALA A 331 -9.67 -0.18 -0.71
N GLY A 332 -9.41 -0.41 -1.99
CA GLY A 332 -10.50 -0.53 -2.96
C GLY A 332 -11.57 -1.54 -2.61
N VAL A 333 -11.19 -2.77 -2.28
CA VAL A 333 -12.16 -3.80 -1.90
C VAL A 333 -12.67 -3.53 -0.49
N GLY A 334 -11.79 -3.19 0.44
CA GLY A 334 -12.20 -2.95 1.83
C GLY A 334 -13.20 -1.81 1.96
N GLU A 335 -13.04 -0.76 1.17
CA GLU A 335 -13.92 0.41 1.23
C GLU A 335 -15.22 0.22 0.47
N ASN A 336 -15.19 -0.53 -0.64
CA ASN A 336 -16.29 -0.51 -1.60
C ASN A 336 -17.07 -1.81 -1.70
N ASP A 337 -16.60 -2.90 -1.08
CA ASP A 337 -17.22 -4.21 -1.27
C ASP A 337 -17.83 -4.70 0.05
N ALA A 338 -19.09 -4.31 0.27
CA ALA A 338 -19.80 -4.67 1.50
C ALA A 338 -19.95 -6.19 1.66
N ALA A 339 -20.15 -6.90 0.55
CA ALA A 339 -20.31 -8.35 0.60
C ALA A 339 -19.03 -9.03 1.10
N THR A 340 -17.87 -8.52 0.68
CA THR A 340 -16.58 -9.06 1.16
C THR A 340 -16.44 -8.81 2.65
N ARG A 341 -16.76 -7.59 3.11
CA ARG A 341 -16.67 -7.31 4.54
C ARG A 341 -17.56 -8.26 5.37
N SER A 342 -18.79 -8.48 4.89
CA SER A 342 -19.72 -9.42 5.55
C SER A 342 -19.12 -10.83 5.60
N ALA A 343 -18.58 -11.29 4.47
CA ALA A 343 -18.02 -12.65 4.38
C ALA A 343 -16.82 -12.82 5.32
N VAL A 344 -15.99 -11.78 5.41
CA VAL A 344 -14.79 -11.84 6.26
C VAL A 344 -15.17 -11.99 7.74
N VAL A 345 -16.16 -11.22 8.20
CA VAL A 345 -16.49 -11.21 9.64
C VAL A 345 -17.53 -12.27 10.01
N GLU A 346 -18.10 -12.96 9.06
CA GLU A 346 -19.08 -14.00 9.37
C GLU A 346 -18.46 -15.05 10.30
N GLY A 347 -19.13 -15.31 11.41
CA GLY A 347 -18.65 -16.29 12.36
C GLY A 347 -17.66 -15.76 13.38
N LEU A 348 -17.36 -14.48 13.36
CA LEU A 348 -16.46 -13.89 14.36
C LEU A 348 -17.19 -13.32 15.57
N ASP A 349 -18.47 -13.65 15.72
CA ASP A 349 -19.27 -13.22 16.87
C ASP A 349 -18.61 -13.63 18.18
N PHE A 350 -17.97 -14.81 18.20
CA PHE A 350 -17.32 -15.32 19.42
C PHE A 350 -16.21 -14.38 19.90
N MET A 351 -15.67 -13.56 19.00
CA MET A 351 -14.64 -12.58 19.35
C MET A 351 -15.23 -11.20 19.65
N GLY A 352 -16.55 -11.07 19.59
CA GLY A 352 -17.20 -9.78 19.77
C GLY A 352 -17.30 -8.96 18.49
N ILE A 353 -16.95 -9.52 17.36
CA ILE A 353 -17.00 -8.83 16.05
C ILE A 353 -18.33 -9.21 15.40
N LYS A 354 -19.16 -8.19 15.15
CA LYS A 354 -20.49 -8.40 14.59
C LYS A 354 -20.90 -7.12 13.90
N ILE A 355 -21.38 -7.21 12.67
CA ILE A 355 -21.70 -6.00 11.92
C ILE A 355 -23.21 -5.86 11.71
N ASN A 356 -23.62 -4.63 11.44
CA ASN A 356 -24.98 -4.26 11.08
C ASN A 356 -25.01 -4.10 9.56
N GLU A 357 -25.86 -4.88 8.89
CA GLU A 357 -25.83 -4.90 7.43
C GLU A 357 -26.30 -3.60 6.78
N GLU A 358 -27.17 -2.84 7.46
CA GLU A 358 -27.58 -1.54 6.93
C GLU A 358 -26.43 -0.54 6.98
N LYS A 359 -25.69 -0.54 8.10
CA LYS A 359 -24.50 0.33 8.22
C LYS A 359 -23.41 -0.10 7.25
N ASN A 360 -23.30 -1.40 7.01
CA ASN A 360 -22.28 -1.93 6.11
C ASN A 360 -22.47 -1.45 4.66
N ALA A 361 -23.65 -1.03 4.31
CA ALA A 361 -23.94 -0.51 2.96
C ALA A 361 -23.60 0.97 2.79
N VAL A 362 -23.24 1.66 3.87
CA VAL A 362 -22.92 3.10 3.84
C VAL A 362 -21.48 3.30 3.38
N ARG A 363 -21.24 4.31 2.57
CA ARG A 363 -19.89 4.61 2.08
C ARG A 363 -19.19 5.63 2.96
N GLY A 364 -17.87 5.64 2.84
CA GLY A 364 -17.02 6.60 3.55
C GLY A 364 -16.57 6.07 4.89
N THR A 365 -16.22 6.97 5.79
CA THR A 365 -15.80 6.60 7.14
C THR A 365 -17.02 6.24 7.94
N VAL A 366 -17.12 4.99 8.39
CA VAL A 366 -18.33 4.54 9.06
C VAL A 366 -18.00 3.41 10.06
N ASP A 367 -18.72 3.43 11.18
CA ASP A 367 -18.72 2.35 12.16
C ASP A 367 -19.86 1.41 11.75
N ILE A 368 -19.50 0.23 11.27
CA ILE A 368 -20.50 -0.73 10.78
C ILE A 368 -20.87 -1.78 11.82
N SER A 369 -20.44 -1.59 13.07
CA SER A 369 -20.68 -2.54 14.15
C SER A 369 -22.15 -2.66 14.47
N ALA A 370 -22.59 -3.89 14.81
CA ALA A 370 -23.89 -4.09 15.43
C ALA A 370 -23.87 -3.49 16.83
N ASP A 371 -25.06 -3.16 17.33
CA ASP A 371 -25.20 -2.49 18.64
C ASP A 371 -24.62 -3.35 19.79
N ASP A 372 -24.71 -4.68 19.68
CA ASP A 372 -24.22 -5.58 20.72
C ASP A 372 -22.78 -6.07 20.48
N ALA A 373 -22.10 -5.55 19.47
CA ALA A 373 -20.69 -5.91 19.26
C ALA A 373 -19.82 -5.27 20.35
N THR A 374 -18.82 -6.02 20.81
CA THR A 374 -17.85 -5.51 21.78
C THR A 374 -16.57 -5.04 21.11
N VAL A 375 -16.36 -5.41 19.86
CA VAL A 375 -15.24 -4.96 19.03
C VAL A 375 -15.81 -4.08 17.93
N LYS A 376 -15.20 -2.93 17.69
CA LYS A 376 -15.66 -2.05 16.62
C LYS A 376 -15.18 -2.55 15.28
N THR A 377 -16.03 -2.47 14.27
CA THR A 377 -15.65 -2.74 12.88
C THR A 377 -15.89 -1.45 12.10
N LEU A 378 -14.81 -0.94 11.50
CA LEU A 378 -14.82 0.37 10.86
C LEU A 378 -14.44 0.25 9.41
N VAL A 379 -14.99 1.12 8.58
CA VAL A 379 -14.51 1.35 7.22
C VAL A 379 -13.86 2.73 7.22
N ILE A 380 -12.61 2.81 6.81
CA ILE A 380 -11.88 4.07 6.78
C ILE A 380 -11.13 4.16 5.45
N PRO A 381 -11.49 5.10 4.59
CA PRO A 381 -10.76 5.26 3.32
C PRO A 381 -9.29 5.58 3.59
N THR A 382 -8.40 4.87 2.91
CA THR A 382 -6.97 5.14 3.03
C THR A 382 -6.60 6.36 2.21
N ASN A 383 -5.49 6.99 2.57
CA ASN A 383 -4.95 8.11 1.81
C ASN A 383 -3.44 8.12 1.98
N GLU A 384 -2.78 7.30 1.17
CA GLU A 384 -1.33 7.12 1.29
C GLU A 384 -0.58 8.40 0.91
N GLU A 385 -1.07 9.12 -0.09
CA GLU A 385 -0.41 10.36 -0.51
C GLU A 385 -0.46 11.40 0.61
N LEU A 386 -1.60 11.51 1.29
CA LEU A 386 -1.68 12.44 2.42
C LEU A 386 -0.76 12.00 3.55
N MET A 387 -0.68 10.70 3.83
CA MET A 387 0.23 10.23 4.88
C MET A 387 1.69 10.55 4.52
N ILE A 388 2.05 10.36 3.25
CA ILE A 388 3.40 10.73 2.79
C ILE A 388 3.65 12.23 3.03
N ALA A 389 2.66 13.05 2.70
CA ALA A 389 2.80 14.51 2.89
C ALA A 389 2.90 14.87 4.38
N ILE A 390 2.12 14.22 5.22
CA ILE A 390 2.17 14.45 6.67
C ILE A 390 3.56 14.11 7.21
N ASP A 391 4.09 12.96 6.83
CA ASP A 391 5.42 12.54 7.26
C ASP A 391 6.50 13.50 6.71
N THR A 392 6.34 13.95 5.47
CA THR A 392 7.28 14.88 4.85
C THR A 392 7.31 16.19 5.60
N LYS A 393 6.15 16.74 5.94
CA LYS A 393 6.06 17.97 6.72
C LYS A 393 6.74 17.80 8.09
N ARG A 394 6.46 16.75 8.75
CA ARG A 394 7.06 16.44 10.05
C ARG A 394 8.60 16.32 9.95
N UNK A 395 9.07 15.66 9.02
CA UNK A 395 10.48 15.44 8.79
C UNK A 395 11.19 16.69 8.37
N UNK A 396 10.45 17.65 7.74
CA UNK A 396 11.09 18.81 7.26
C UNK A 396 10.95 19.95 8.21
N UNK A 397 10.04 19.92 9.14
CA UNK A 397 9.82 20.82 10.17
C UNK A 397 10.67 20.55 11.35
N UNK A 398 11.32 19.71 11.32
CA UNK A 398 12.19 19.36 12.33
C UNK A 398 13.42 19.96 12.39
#